data_b82825c676a600e4f92a25547ef631c3
#
_entry.id   b82825c676a600e4f92a25547ef631c3
#
_cell.length_a   1.000
_cell.length_b   1.000
_cell.length_c   1.000
_cell.angle_alpha   90.00
_cell.angle_beta   90.00
_cell.angle_gamma   90.00
#
_symmetry.space_group_name_H-M   'P 1'
#
loop_
_entity.id
_entity.type
_entity.pdbx_description
1 polymer ?
#
loop_
_entity_poly.entity_id
_entity_poly.type
_entity_poly.pdbx_seq_one_letter_code
_entity_poly.pdbx_strand_id
1 'polypeptide(L)'
;SVYMDRLLIPNFEKLLKISTQKAGTQRDLKTDIRDVQDKFKEVLEYDPQRFFVSNKWFFGLDTKGMPIYFGMKNLLHTQITGASGFGKSVLLALLAFQAILKRETTIIFDPKQGGDEWLPNVCHKATQVANTPYFFIDIRVKTAQINLLEGMSTDQIINLLIVGLMLEDRGDAADYYRAKSRKMARFVGKNYQNGMTLKEISETYDEYFRKNEADGFADALQELAEVVSINASGGILLKDVIDQICVIYVAGDWEDPKHIIIQRMLLARIVQIVSERDNTVDTPKQVCVILDELSFQISKIFGDALKVIRDKGLHFILAHQSVKDLTNVPDNMDAQAFAGSVMANCPLKFTYRAVDNETAQYFSDFSGTVLVDDESRSIEQTLSLTDRILPEKQIRQTERNLIDLNMMLTLPPGTGVLFGNGIAQISKICPIQVKKTAEAKTVKGFEQPSIYENSELSASLVFEKLG
;
A
#
# COMPACT_ATOMS: atom_id res chain seq x y z
N SER A 1 43.31 -9.59 44.69
CA SER A 1 42.69 -9.12 43.46
C SER A 1 41.27 -9.64 43.32
N VAL A 2 40.99 -10.94 43.53
CA VAL A 2 39.63 -11.51 43.42
C VAL A 2 38.61 -10.89 44.40
N TYR A 3 39.06 -10.42 45.57
CA TYR A 3 38.19 -9.76 46.55
C TYR A 3 37.80 -8.33 46.12
N MET A 4 38.71 -7.65 45.47
CA MET A 4 38.47 -6.30 44.92
C MET A 4 37.47 -6.37 43.72
N ASP A 5 37.65 -7.35 42.85
CA ASP A 5 36.80 -7.47 41.65
C ASP A 5 35.36 -7.93 41.95
N ARG A 6 35.17 -8.70 43.03
CA ARG A 6 33.84 -9.25 43.36
C ARG A 6 33.01 -8.41 44.30
N LEU A 7 33.63 -7.62 45.18
CA LEU A 7 32.91 -6.88 46.25
C LEU A 7 33.05 -5.36 46.15
N LEU A 8 34.21 -4.85 45.85
CA LEU A 8 34.44 -3.40 45.88
C LEU A 8 34.03 -2.72 44.55
N ILE A 9 34.32 -3.27 43.41
CA ILE A 9 33.99 -2.66 42.12
C ILE A 9 32.48 -2.54 41.93
N PRO A 10 31.65 -3.58 42.11
CA PRO A 10 30.20 -3.45 41.94
C PRO A 10 29.53 -2.48 42.90
N ASN A 11 30.07 -2.36 44.11
CA ASN A 11 29.56 -1.40 45.09
C ASN A 11 29.99 0.03 44.78
N PHE A 12 31.18 0.24 44.23
CA PHE A 12 31.66 1.54 43.83
C PHE A 12 30.94 2.05 42.57
N GLU A 13 30.66 1.17 41.61
CA GLU A 13 29.82 1.45 40.46
C GLU A 13 28.39 1.87 40.85
N LYS A 14 27.80 1.21 41.86
CA LYS A 14 26.50 1.56 42.41
C LYS A 14 26.50 2.92 43.12
N LEU A 15 27.58 3.24 43.81
CA LEU A 15 27.72 4.52 44.52
C LEU A 15 27.92 5.71 43.58
N LEU A 16 28.64 5.54 42.51
CA LEU A 16 28.91 6.58 41.52
C LEU A 16 27.80 6.72 40.46
N LYS A 17 26.78 5.83 40.45
CA LYS A 17 25.79 5.76 39.39
C LYS A 17 26.43 5.68 37.97
N ILE A 18 27.65 5.22 37.88
CA ILE A 18 28.34 4.99 36.63
C ILE A 18 27.84 3.64 36.11
N SER A 19 26.98 3.70 35.14
CA SER A 19 26.68 2.54 34.31
C SER A 19 27.93 2.23 33.48
N THR A 20 28.81 1.39 34.00
CA THR A 20 29.82 0.76 33.16
C THR A 20 29.05 -0.23 32.28
N GLN A 21 28.69 0.21 31.08
CA GLN A 21 28.36 -0.74 30.02
C GLN A 21 29.59 -1.65 29.87
N LYS A 22 29.47 -2.90 30.24
CA LYS A 22 30.51 -3.87 29.96
C LYS A 22 30.77 -3.87 28.47
N ALA A 23 32.00 -3.56 28.06
CA ALA A 23 32.41 -3.81 26.70
C ALA A 23 32.00 -5.23 26.33
N GLY A 24 31.31 -5.42 25.21
CA GLY A 24 30.77 -6.72 24.80
C GLY A 24 29.35 -7.05 25.25
N THR A 25 28.59 -6.11 25.85
CA THR A 25 27.14 -6.26 26.11
C THR A 25 26.29 -5.69 24.98
N GLN A 26 26.92 -5.20 23.93
CA GLN A 26 26.19 -4.75 22.78
C GLN A 26 25.65 -5.94 21.99
N ARG A 27 24.51 -5.76 21.49
CA ARG A 27 23.57 -6.58 20.78
C ARG A 27 24.26 -7.63 19.89
N ASP A 28 24.14 -8.90 20.24
CA ASP A 28 24.43 -10.00 19.34
C ASP A 28 23.26 -10.13 18.35
N LEU A 29 23.45 -9.68 17.11
CA LEU A 29 22.43 -9.77 16.05
C LEU A 29 21.94 -11.19 15.80
N LYS A 30 22.75 -12.21 16.07
CA LYS A 30 22.35 -13.62 15.95
C LYS A 30 21.32 -14.00 17.03
N THR A 31 21.46 -13.45 18.23
CA THR A 31 20.52 -13.66 19.32
C THR A 31 19.19 -12.95 19.02
N ASP A 32 19.23 -11.80 18.36
CA ASP A 32 18.03 -11.02 18.01
C ASP A 32 17.07 -11.74 17.07
N ILE A 33 17.57 -12.50 16.08
CA ILE A 33 16.70 -13.29 15.17
C ILE A 33 15.96 -14.38 15.96
N ARG A 34 16.63 -15.07 16.85
CA ARG A 34 16.02 -16.10 17.70
C ARG A 34 15.03 -15.48 18.67
N ASP A 35 15.37 -14.36 19.26
CA ASP A 35 14.52 -13.59 20.15
C ASP A 35 13.23 -13.13 19.46
N VAL A 36 13.30 -12.72 18.19
CA VAL A 36 12.11 -12.33 17.39
C VAL A 36 11.18 -13.51 17.19
N GLN A 37 11.73 -14.69 16.83
CA GLN A 37 10.94 -15.89 16.64
C GLN A 37 10.28 -16.38 17.93
N ASP A 38 10.95 -16.23 19.06
CA ASP A 38 10.42 -16.70 20.35
C ASP A 38 9.43 -15.73 20.99
N LYS A 39 9.62 -14.43 20.81
CA LYS A 39 8.75 -13.39 21.42
C LYS A 39 7.40 -13.23 20.74
N PHE A 40 7.27 -13.61 19.48
CA PHE A 40 6.04 -13.45 18.69
C PHE A 40 5.24 -14.75 18.52
N LYS A 41 5.28 -15.65 19.50
CA LYS A 41 4.51 -16.91 19.43
C LYS A 41 3.00 -16.70 19.50
N GLU A 42 2.54 -15.68 20.23
CA GLU A 42 1.13 -15.37 20.34
C GLU A 42 0.72 -14.27 19.37
N VAL A 43 -0.41 -14.48 18.69
CA VAL A 43 -1.03 -13.49 17.82
C VAL A 43 -2.04 -12.71 18.63
N LEU A 44 -1.75 -11.45 18.92
CA LEU A 44 -2.70 -10.54 19.55
C LEU A 44 -3.60 -9.93 18.47
N GLU A 45 -4.91 -10.01 18.67
CA GLU A 45 -5.89 -9.38 17.79
C GLU A 45 -5.90 -7.85 17.98
N TYR A 46 -6.24 -7.14 16.89
CA TYR A 46 -6.43 -5.70 16.96
C TYR A 46 -7.72 -5.36 17.69
N ASP A 47 -7.58 -4.67 18.80
CA ASP A 47 -8.69 -4.10 19.55
C ASP A 47 -8.72 -2.58 19.34
N PRO A 48 -9.74 -2.04 18.64
CA PRO A 48 -9.85 -0.60 18.43
C PRO A 48 -9.96 0.21 19.73
N GLN A 49 -10.61 -0.33 20.76
CA GLN A 49 -10.73 0.37 22.03
C GLN A 49 -9.36 0.60 22.69
N ARG A 50 -8.43 -0.33 22.45
CA ARG A 50 -7.09 -0.28 23.02
C ARG A 50 -6.09 0.45 22.14
N PHE A 51 -6.17 0.29 20.81
CA PHE A 51 -5.12 0.70 19.90
C PHE A 51 -5.48 1.84 18.97
N PHE A 52 -6.77 2.17 18.76
CA PHE A 52 -7.13 3.27 17.90
C PHE A 52 -6.85 4.63 18.54
N VAL A 53 -6.12 5.48 17.81
CA VAL A 53 -5.83 6.87 18.21
C VAL A 53 -6.08 7.76 17.00
N SER A 54 -6.97 8.74 17.14
CA SER A 54 -7.45 9.57 16.02
C SER A 54 -6.35 10.34 15.28
N ASN A 55 -5.27 10.72 15.95
CA ASN A 55 -4.16 11.49 15.38
C ASN A 55 -2.88 10.64 15.15
N LYS A 56 -2.97 9.31 15.30
CA LYS A 56 -1.84 8.39 15.10
C LYS A 56 -2.28 7.18 14.30
N TRP A 57 -1.31 6.50 13.68
CA TRP A 57 -1.52 5.25 12.95
C TRP A 57 -0.82 4.12 13.67
N PHE A 58 -1.55 3.09 13.98
CA PHE A 58 -1.04 1.89 14.65
C PHE A 58 -0.44 0.92 13.63
N PHE A 59 0.80 0.51 13.86
CA PHE A 59 1.55 -0.40 13.01
C PHE A 59 1.96 -1.71 13.73
N GLY A 60 1.23 -2.12 14.73
CA GLY A 60 1.49 -3.37 15.45
C GLY A 60 2.22 -3.17 16.78
N LEU A 61 2.80 -4.24 17.27
CA LEU A 61 3.49 -4.31 18.55
C LEU A 61 5.00 -4.55 18.35
N ASP A 62 5.82 -3.91 19.16
CA ASP A 62 7.26 -4.15 19.19
C ASP A 62 7.60 -5.50 19.87
N THR A 63 8.89 -5.82 19.96
CA THR A 63 9.40 -7.04 20.60
C THR A 63 9.11 -7.10 22.12
N LYS A 64 8.67 -6.00 22.73
CA LYS A 64 8.28 -5.92 24.15
C LYS A 64 6.76 -5.91 24.31
N GLY A 65 5.99 -6.04 23.23
CA GLY A 65 4.53 -5.95 23.24
C GLY A 65 4.00 -4.52 23.37
N MET A 66 4.83 -3.51 23.15
CA MET A 66 4.41 -2.11 23.17
C MET A 66 3.89 -1.68 21.80
N PRO A 67 2.81 -0.88 21.74
CA PRO A 67 2.25 -0.44 20.47
C PRO A 67 3.19 0.52 19.74
N ILE A 68 3.36 0.29 18.45
CA ILE A 68 4.10 1.15 17.53
C ILE A 68 3.11 2.08 16.83
N TYR A 69 3.32 3.38 16.96
CA TYR A 69 2.51 4.40 16.31
C TYR A 69 3.34 5.27 15.38
N PHE A 70 2.79 5.54 14.19
CA PHE A 70 3.22 6.65 13.37
C PHE A 70 2.46 7.91 13.81
N GLY A 71 3.19 8.91 14.30
CA GLY A 71 2.64 10.03 15.07
C GLY A 71 2.11 11.20 14.23
N MET A 72 1.70 10.99 12.98
CA MET A 72 1.12 12.04 12.13
C MET A 72 -0.37 11.80 11.89
N LYS A 73 -1.16 12.90 11.90
CA LYS A 73 -2.60 12.83 11.61
C LYS A 73 -2.85 12.25 10.22
N ASN A 74 -2.13 12.72 9.22
CA ASN A 74 -2.25 12.27 7.83
C ASN A 74 -1.18 11.21 7.56
N LEU A 75 -1.57 10.08 7.03
CA LEU A 75 -0.63 9.05 6.63
C LEU A 75 0.17 9.53 5.40
N LEU A 76 1.44 9.18 5.37
CA LEU A 76 2.28 9.38 4.19
C LEU A 76 1.99 8.29 3.16
N HIS A 77 2.41 8.49 1.91
CA HIS A 77 2.46 7.37 0.98
C HIS A 77 3.27 6.24 1.63
N THR A 78 2.68 5.06 1.65
CA THR A 78 3.21 3.91 2.39
C THR A 78 3.45 2.76 1.44
N GLN A 79 4.66 2.20 1.48
CA GLN A 79 5.06 1.02 0.72
C GLN A 79 5.03 -0.20 1.64
N ILE A 80 4.37 -1.27 1.21
CA ILE A 80 4.31 -2.55 1.91
C ILE A 80 4.89 -3.63 1.02
N THR A 81 5.99 -4.25 1.46
CA THR A 81 6.72 -5.24 0.66
C THR A 81 6.80 -6.57 1.39
N GLY A 82 6.87 -7.67 0.66
CA GLY A 82 7.16 -8.99 1.24
C GLY A 82 6.51 -10.15 0.52
N ALA A 83 6.91 -11.36 0.88
CA ALA A 83 6.43 -12.61 0.31
C ALA A 83 4.91 -12.80 0.43
N SER A 84 4.32 -13.56 -0.47
CA SER A 84 2.92 -13.98 -0.36
C SER A 84 2.72 -14.82 0.90
N GLY A 85 1.59 -14.64 1.59
CA GLY A 85 1.25 -15.39 2.80
C GLY A 85 1.92 -14.88 4.08
N PHE A 86 2.76 -13.84 4.03
CA PHE A 86 3.45 -13.31 5.22
C PHE A 86 2.70 -12.18 5.93
N GLY A 87 1.53 -11.75 5.44
CA GLY A 87 0.67 -10.83 6.18
C GLY A 87 0.44 -9.47 5.52
N LYS A 88 0.81 -9.27 4.23
CA LYS A 88 0.55 -7.99 3.52
C LYS A 88 -0.91 -7.56 3.61
N SER A 89 -1.84 -8.46 3.24
CA SER A 89 -3.29 -8.16 3.28
C SER A 89 -3.77 -7.87 4.70
N VAL A 90 -3.14 -8.46 5.74
CA VAL A 90 -3.45 -8.17 7.15
C VAL A 90 -3.13 -6.72 7.50
N LEU A 91 -1.97 -6.23 7.09
CA LEU A 91 -1.59 -4.83 7.32
C LEU A 91 -2.44 -3.88 6.47
N LEU A 92 -2.73 -4.24 5.21
CA LEU A 92 -3.64 -3.44 4.36
C LEU A 92 -5.01 -3.29 5.02
N ALA A 93 -5.56 -4.37 5.55
CA ALA A 93 -6.84 -4.35 6.25
C ALA A 93 -6.78 -3.52 7.54
N LEU A 94 -5.70 -3.63 8.30
CA LEU A 94 -5.49 -2.84 9.51
C LEU A 94 -5.42 -1.34 9.21
N LEU A 95 -4.73 -0.95 8.15
CA LEU A 95 -4.63 0.44 7.74
C LEU A 95 -5.95 0.94 7.12
N ALA A 96 -6.63 0.12 6.29
CA ALA A 96 -7.95 0.44 5.76
C ALA A 96 -8.97 0.66 6.88
N PHE A 97 -9.00 -0.21 7.87
CA PHE A 97 -9.88 -0.08 9.03
C PHE A 97 -9.65 1.24 9.77
N GLN A 98 -8.39 1.59 10.01
CA GLN A 98 -8.04 2.85 10.66
C GLN A 98 -8.40 4.07 9.79
N ALA A 99 -8.17 4.05 8.46
CA ALA A 99 -8.56 5.10 7.55
C ALA A 99 -10.07 5.37 7.61
N ILE A 100 -10.87 4.29 7.58
CA ILE A 100 -12.34 4.37 7.66
C ILE A 100 -12.78 4.97 9.00
N LEU A 101 -12.21 4.54 10.13
CA LEU A 101 -12.52 5.10 11.44
C LEU A 101 -12.08 6.57 11.57
N LYS A 102 -11.03 6.98 10.86
CA LYS A 102 -10.57 8.39 10.77
C LYS A 102 -11.42 9.24 9.83
N ARG A 103 -12.46 8.66 9.22
CA ARG A 103 -13.34 9.35 8.28
C ARG A 103 -12.64 9.78 6.99
N GLU A 104 -11.69 8.97 6.51
CA GLU A 104 -11.09 9.14 5.18
C GLU A 104 -11.94 8.41 4.13
N THR A 105 -12.12 8.99 2.96
CA THR A 105 -12.61 8.23 1.79
C THR A 105 -11.58 7.14 1.48
N THR A 106 -11.96 5.89 1.59
CA THR A 106 -11.04 4.76 1.45
C THR A 106 -11.39 3.96 0.20
N ILE A 107 -10.45 3.84 -0.73
CA ILE A 107 -10.64 3.17 -2.01
C ILE A 107 -9.64 2.02 -2.10
N ILE A 108 -10.13 0.80 -2.29
CA ILE A 108 -9.31 -0.41 -2.34
C ILE A 108 -9.39 -1.01 -3.75
N PHE A 109 -8.24 -1.27 -4.36
CA PHE A 109 -8.12 -2.06 -5.59
C PHE A 109 -7.57 -3.43 -5.26
N ASP A 110 -8.40 -4.46 -5.46
CA ASP A 110 -8.07 -5.87 -5.25
C ASP A 110 -8.15 -6.62 -6.59
N PRO A 111 -7.01 -6.94 -7.23
CA PRO A 111 -6.99 -7.63 -8.51
C PRO A 111 -7.13 -9.16 -8.38
N LYS A 112 -7.25 -9.70 -7.16
CA LYS A 112 -7.16 -11.16 -6.91
C LYS A 112 -8.49 -11.91 -7.03
N GLN A 113 -9.38 -11.45 -7.87
CA GLN A 113 -10.67 -12.10 -8.15
C GLN A 113 -11.58 -12.25 -6.90
N GLY A 114 -11.36 -11.46 -5.87
CA GLY A 114 -12.10 -11.58 -4.62
C GLY A 114 -11.84 -12.89 -3.88
N GLY A 115 -10.70 -13.56 -4.16
CA GLY A 115 -10.27 -14.78 -3.46
C GLY A 115 -9.99 -14.55 -1.98
N ASP A 116 -9.63 -13.34 -1.61
CA ASP A 116 -9.55 -12.93 -0.20
C ASP A 116 -10.91 -12.38 0.24
N GLU A 117 -11.72 -13.24 0.83
CA GLU A 117 -13.00 -12.82 1.41
C GLU A 117 -12.83 -11.99 2.69
N TRP A 118 -11.64 -11.96 3.26
CA TRP A 118 -11.41 -11.32 4.55
C TRP A 118 -11.31 -9.80 4.44
N LEU A 119 -10.54 -9.27 3.50
CA LEU A 119 -10.34 -7.82 3.34
C LEU A 119 -11.65 -7.05 3.07
N PRO A 120 -12.54 -7.46 2.15
CA PRO A 120 -13.83 -6.78 1.96
C PRO A 120 -14.71 -6.86 3.22
N ASN A 121 -14.67 -7.95 3.98
CA ASN A 121 -15.42 -8.06 5.23
C ASN A 121 -14.87 -7.13 6.33
N VAL A 122 -13.55 -6.95 6.41
CA VAL A 122 -12.95 -5.95 7.33
C VAL A 122 -13.41 -4.54 6.97
N CYS A 123 -13.35 -4.18 5.69
CA CYS A 123 -13.81 -2.87 5.22
C CYS A 123 -15.30 -2.65 5.50
N HIS A 124 -16.14 -3.65 5.20
CA HIS A 124 -17.57 -3.59 5.47
C HIS A 124 -17.87 -3.44 6.97
N LYS A 125 -17.17 -4.20 7.84
CA LYS A 125 -17.31 -4.04 9.30
C LYS A 125 -16.90 -2.63 9.75
N ALA A 126 -15.80 -2.10 9.22
CA ALA A 126 -15.34 -0.75 9.54
C ALA A 126 -16.37 0.32 9.15
N THR A 127 -17.04 0.17 7.99
CA THR A 127 -18.10 1.09 7.57
C THR A 127 -19.33 1.05 8.45
N GLN A 128 -19.70 -0.12 8.95
CA GLN A 128 -20.80 -0.26 9.93
C GLN A 128 -20.48 0.48 11.23
N VAL A 129 -19.22 0.37 11.71
CA VAL A 129 -18.76 1.06 12.92
C VAL A 129 -18.71 2.57 12.70
N ALA A 130 -18.12 3.01 11.60
CA ALA A 130 -17.95 4.45 11.27
C ALA A 130 -19.23 5.10 10.72
N ASN A 131 -20.30 4.35 10.52
CA ASN A 131 -21.53 4.81 9.84
C ASN A 131 -21.21 5.53 8.52
N THR A 132 -20.51 4.82 7.63
CA THR A 132 -20.01 5.36 6.36
C THR A 132 -20.56 4.52 5.21
N PRO A 133 -20.96 5.11 4.07
CA PRO A 133 -21.40 4.37 2.88
C PRO A 133 -20.32 3.40 2.39
N TYR A 134 -20.76 2.21 1.96
CA TYR A 134 -19.90 1.18 1.40
C TYR A 134 -20.39 0.79 0.00
N PHE A 135 -19.49 0.87 -0.98
CA PHE A 135 -19.73 0.48 -2.37
C PHE A 135 -18.77 -0.65 -2.74
N PHE A 136 -19.36 -1.79 -3.09
CA PHE A 136 -18.61 -2.91 -3.65
C PHE A 136 -18.81 -2.92 -5.16
N ILE A 137 -17.76 -2.63 -5.91
CA ILE A 137 -17.72 -2.64 -7.37
C ILE A 137 -17.00 -3.89 -7.82
N ASP A 138 -17.69 -4.79 -8.51
CA ASP A 138 -17.07 -5.97 -9.12
C ASP A 138 -17.07 -5.78 -10.65
N ILE A 139 -15.88 -5.56 -11.20
CA ILE A 139 -15.75 -5.31 -12.65
C ILE A 139 -16.02 -6.55 -13.51
N ARG A 140 -16.05 -7.73 -12.94
CA ARG A 140 -16.24 -9.01 -13.63
C ARG A 140 -17.70 -9.37 -13.88
N VAL A 141 -18.60 -8.82 -13.08
CA VAL A 141 -20.03 -9.19 -13.14
C VAL A 141 -20.77 -8.45 -14.26
N LYS A 142 -21.79 -9.10 -14.80
CA LYS A 142 -22.64 -8.55 -15.86
C LYS A 142 -23.74 -7.61 -15.33
N THR A 143 -23.46 -6.91 -14.26
CA THR A 143 -24.37 -5.91 -13.66
C THR A 143 -23.75 -4.54 -13.88
N ALA A 144 -24.48 -3.64 -14.51
CA ALA A 144 -24.05 -2.26 -14.72
C ALA A 144 -24.01 -1.52 -13.38
N GLN A 145 -22.85 -0.94 -13.00
CA GLN A 145 -22.61 -0.37 -11.69
C GLN A 145 -22.20 1.09 -11.75
N ILE A 146 -21.30 1.43 -12.66
CA ILE A 146 -20.76 2.78 -12.82
C ILE A 146 -20.73 3.15 -14.30
N ASN A 147 -20.81 4.45 -14.58
CA ASN A 147 -20.39 4.99 -15.86
C ASN A 147 -19.00 5.60 -15.69
N LEU A 148 -18.01 5.00 -16.35
CA LEU A 148 -16.61 5.42 -16.20
C LEU A 148 -16.37 6.86 -16.66
N LEU A 149 -17.14 7.36 -17.65
CA LEU A 149 -16.96 8.66 -18.27
C LEU A 149 -17.89 9.75 -17.71
N GLU A 150 -18.89 9.40 -16.95
CA GLU A 150 -19.90 10.36 -16.48
C GLU A 150 -19.28 11.47 -15.60
N GLY A 151 -19.71 12.70 -15.85
CA GLY A 151 -19.24 13.88 -15.12
C GLY A 151 -17.80 14.30 -15.46
N MET A 152 -17.26 13.82 -16.59
CA MET A 152 -15.93 14.21 -17.06
C MET A 152 -16.00 15.38 -18.05
N SER A 153 -15.00 16.24 -17.99
CA SER A 153 -14.75 17.26 -19.01
C SER A 153 -14.16 16.64 -20.29
N THR A 154 -14.23 17.38 -21.39
CA THR A 154 -13.60 16.97 -22.66
C THR A 154 -12.13 16.54 -22.49
N ASP A 155 -11.33 17.36 -21.79
CA ASP A 155 -9.91 17.09 -21.61
C ASP A 155 -9.65 15.87 -20.71
N GLN A 156 -10.49 15.67 -19.71
CA GLN A 156 -10.41 14.50 -18.83
C GLN A 156 -10.68 13.21 -19.59
N ILE A 157 -11.71 13.19 -20.46
CA ILE A 157 -12.03 12.03 -21.32
C ILE A 157 -10.86 11.72 -22.26
N ILE A 158 -10.34 12.75 -22.94
CA ILE A 158 -9.20 12.61 -23.84
C ILE A 158 -8.00 11.98 -23.09
N ASN A 159 -7.65 12.54 -21.94
CA ASN A 159 -6.53 12.05 -21.15
C ASN A 159 -6.77 10.65 -20.61
N LEU A 160 -7.99 10.34 -20.17
CA LEU A 160 -8.34 9.01 -19.68
C LEU A 160 -8.20 7.94 -20.78
N LEU A 161 -8.68 8.23 -22.01
CA LEU A 161 -8.56 7.31 -23.14
C LEU A 161 -7.09 7.15 -23.59
N ILE A 162 -6.32 8.23 -23.61
CA ILE A 162 -4.90 8.17 -23.97
C ILE A 162 -4.13 7.29 -22.97
N VAL A 163 -4.32 7.52 -21.68
CA VAL A 163 -3.63 6.78 -20.62
C VAL A 163 -4.12 5.34 -20.52
N GLY A 164 -5.45 5.14 -20.53
CA GLY A 164 -6.05 3.80 -20.40
C GLY A 164 -5.68 2.87 -21.54
N LEU A 165 -5.66 3.39 -22.77
CA LEU A 165 -5.30 2.64 -23.96
C LEU A 165 -3.82 2.75 -24.35
N MET A 166 -2.99 3.38 -23.49
CA MET A 166 -1.53 3.53 -23.65
C MET A 166 -1.14 4.14 -25.01
N LEU A 167 -1.79 5.24 -25.37
CA LEU A 167 -1.62 5.89 -26.68
C LEU A 167 -0.50 6.92 -26.74
N GLU A 168 0.31 7.09 -25.71
CA GLU A 168 1.45 8.02 -25.70
C GLU A 168 2.53 7.57 -26.69
N ASP A 169 3.32 8.55 -27.18
CA ASP A 169 4.46 8.26 -28.06
C ASP A 169 5.55 7.48 -27.30
N ARG A 170 6.16 6.52 -27.99
CA ARG A 170 7.23 5.66 -27.44
C ARG A 170 8.53 5.75 -28.23
N GLY A 171 8.54 6.49 -29.34
CA GLY A 171 9.70 6.61 -30.23
C GLY A 171 9.88 5.41 -31.17
N ASP A 172 8.83 4.63 -31.41
CA ASP A 172 8.84 3.45 -32.26
C ASP A 172 7.94 3.60 -33.52
N ALA A 173 8.01 2.64 -34.43
CA ALA A 173 7.22 2.65 -35.67
C ALA A 173 5.69 2.63 -35.42
N ALA A 174 5.22 2.15 -34.30
CA ALA A 174 3.81 2.11 -33.96
C ALA A 174 3.25 3.50 -33.54
N ASP A 175 4.10 4.51 -33.35
CA ASP A 175 3.66 5.88 -33.03
C ASP A 175 2.74 6.47 -34.10
N TYR A 176 2.91 6.06 -35.34
CA TYR A 176 2.00 6.44 -36.40
C TYR A 176 0.56 5.99 -36.13
N TYR A 177 0.36 4.76 -35.69
CA TYR A 177 -0.96 4.24 -35.33
C TYR A 177 -1.48 4.85 -34.01
N ARG A 178 -0.59 5.03 -33.02
CA ARG A 178 -0.94 5.73 -31.78
C ARG A 178 -1.37 7.17 -32.01
N ALA A 179 -0.76 7.87 -32.95
CA ALA A 179 -1.18 9.21 -33.34
C ALA A 179 -2.59 9.26 -33.92
N LYS A 180 -2.97 8.27 -34.75
CA LYS A 180 -4.35 8.12 -35.24
C LYS A 180 -5.31 7.84 -34.11
N SER A 181 -4.98 6.92 -33.21
CA SER A 181 -5.77 6.60 -32.03
C SER A 181 -5.96 7.82 -31.11
N ARG A 182 -4.92 8.62 -30.88
CA ARG A 182 -5.04 9.89 -30.12
C ARG A 182 -5.96 10.91 -30.81
N LYS A 183 -5.97 10.94 -32.15
CA LYS A 183 -6.92 11.78 -32.90
C LYS A 183 -8.36 11.34 -32.64
N MET A 184 -8.60 10.02 -32.55
CA MET A 184 -9.93 9.48 -32.22
C MET A 184 -10.29 9.73 -30.76
N ALA A 185 -9.38 9.60 -29.83
CA ALA A 185 -9.62 9.98 -28.42
C ALA A 185 -10.04 11.46 -28.31
N ARG A 186 -9.38 12.37 -29.05
CA ARG A 186 -9.78 13.79 -29.11
C ARG A 186 -11.15 13.97 -29.75
N PHE A 187 -11.48 13.20 -30.79
CA PHE A 187 -12.80 13.22 -31.41
C PHE A 187 -13.87 12.79 -30.41
N VAL A 188 -13.64 11.69 -29.67
CA VAL A 188 -14.57 11.23 -28.63
C VAL A 188 -14.80 12.32 -27.59
N GLY A 189 -13.74 12.89 -27.01
CA GLY A 189 -13.87 13.93 -25.99
C GLY A 189 -14.65 15.15 -26.46
N LYS A 190 -14.47 15.58 -27.72
CA LYS A 190 -15.19 16.73 -28.30
C LYS A 190 -16.67 16.45 -28.61
N ASN A 191 -17.01 15.20 -28.90
CA ASN A 191 -18.38 14.80 -29.27
C ASN A 191 -19.11 14.06 -28.12
N TYR A 192 -18.46 13.93 -26.97
CA TYR A 192 -19.04 13.29 -25.82
C TYR A 192 -20.26 14.08 -25.30
N GLN A 193 -21.35 13.37 -25.11
CA GLN A 193 -22.52 13.89 -24.41
C GLN A 193 -22.56 13.29 -23.01
N ASN A 194 -22.81 14.12 -22.00
CA ASN A 194 -22.80 13.65 -20.61
C ASN A 194 -23.76 12.48 -20.40
N GLY A 195 -23.27 11.43 -19.78
CA GLY A 195 -24.00 10.18 -19.58
C GLY A 195 -23.76 9.11 -20.65
N MET A 196 -23.14 9.43 -21.79
CA MET A 196 -22.75 8.39 -22.75
C MET A 196 -21.79 7.40 -22.11
N THR A 197 -22.00 6.12 -22.37
CA THR A 197 -21.12 5.04 -21.95
C THR A 197 -20.07 4.74 -23.01
N LEU A 198 -19.00 4.02 -22.63
CA LEU A 198 -18.01 3.51 -23.62
C LEU A 198 -18.68 2.62 -24.66
N LYS A 199 -19.72 1.87 -24.27
CA LYS A 199 -20.51 1.03 -25.19
C LYS A 199 -21.22 1.90 -26.24
N GLU A 200 -21.95 2.92 -25.82
CA GLU A 200 -22.65 3.82 -26.76
C GLU A 200 -21.69 4.58 -27.67
N ILE A 201 -20.51 4.98 -27.17
CA ILE A 201 -19.46 5.59 -27.99
C ILE A 201 -18.93 4.61 -29.03
N SER A 202 -18.65 3.37 -28.64
CA SER A 202 -18.19 2.33 -29.56
C SER A 202 -19.23 2.07 -30.64
N GLU A 203 -20.49 1.82 -30.28
CA GLU A 203 -21.57 1.55 -31.23
C GLU A 203 -21.85 2.75 -32.18
N THR A 204 -21.76 3.97 -31.68
CA THR A 204 -22.08 5.19 -32.46
C THR A 204 -20.97 5.56 -33.44
N TYR A 205 -19.71 5.40 -33.04
CA TYR A 205 -18.59 5.95 -33.80
C TYR A 205 -17.63 4.90 -34.41
N ASP A 206 -17.91 3.59 -34.32
CA ASP A 206 -17.05 2.52 -34.85
C ASP A 206 -16.71 2.74 -36.33
N GLU A 207 -17.72 2.98 -37.19
CA GLU A 207 -17.52 3.20 -38.62
C GLU A 207 -16.64 4.43 -38.90
N TYR A 208 -16.79 5.49 -38.09
CA TYR A 208 -15.96 6.70 -38.21
C TYR A 208 -14.51 6.42 -37.85
N PHE A 209 -14.24 5.64 -36.78
CA PHE A 209 -12.91 5.26 -36.42
C PHE A 209 -12.20 4.45 -37.51
N ARG A 210 -12.88 3.45 -38.06
CA ARG A 210 -12.34 2.59 -39.12
C ARG A 210 -12.10 3.36 -40.42
N LYS A 211 -12.99 4.27 -40.82
CA LYS A 211 -12.78 5.17 -41.94
C LYS A 211 -11.57 6.08 -41.81
N ASN A 212 -11.18 6.39 -40.57
CA ASN A 212 -9.98 7.18 -40.25
C ASN A 212 -8.74 6.30 -39.97
N GLU A 213 -8.77 5.02 -40.37
CA GLU A 213 -7.67 4.06 -40.21
C GLU A 213 -7.21 3.91 -38.76
N ALA A 214 -8.12 3.95 -37.80
CA ALA A 214 -7.89 3.78 -36.38
C ALA A 214 -8.54 2.49 -35.86
N ASP A 215 -8.40 1.39 -36.60
CA ASP A 215 -9.00 0.10 -36.28
C ASP A 215 -8.60 -0.37 -34.86
N GLY A 216 -7.34 -0.24 -34.52
CA GLY A 216 -6.87 -0.63 -33.14
C GLY A 216 -7.55 0.16 -32.03
N PHE A 217 -7.93 1.42 -32.26
CA PHE A 217 -8.69 2.20 -31.31
C PHE A 217 -10.15 1.73 -31.23
N ALA A 218 -10.75 1.43 -32.39
CA ALA A 218 -12.11 0.90 -32.46
C ALA A 218 -12.21 -0.45 -31.73
N ASP A 219 -11.29 -1.36 -32.01
CA ASP A 219 -11.24 -2.69 -31.36
C ASP A 219 -11.04 -2.59 -29.87
N ALA A 220 -10.13 -1.74 -29.39
CA ALA A 220 -9.90 -1.53 -27.96
C ALA A 220 -11.14 -0.95 -27.24
N LEU A 221 -11.84 -0.01 -27.86
CA LEU A 221 -13.10 0.51 -27.31
C LEU A 221 -14.20 -0.56 -27.29
N GLN A 222 -14.29 -1.39 -28.33
CA GLN A 222 -15.24 -2.50 -28.40
C GLN A 222 -15.00 -3.50 -27.26
N GLU A 223 -13.73 -3.85 -26.99
CA GLU A 223 -13.38 -4.71 -25.87
C GLU A 223 -13.82 -4.12 -24.51
N LEU A 224 -13.62 -2.83 -24.29
CA LEU A 224 -14.08 -2.16 -23.07
C LEU A 224 -15.62 -2.04 -23.00
N ALA A 225 -16.28 -1.89 -24.16
CA ALA A 225 -17.74 -1.86 -24.27
C ALA A 225 -18.41 -3.17 -23.81
N GLU A 226 -17.72 -4.31 -23.95
CA GLU A 226 -18.20 -5.60 -23.48
C GLU A 226 -18.27 -5.71 -21.95
N VAL A 227 -17.54 -4.88 -21.22
CA VAL A 227 -17.52 -4.92 -19.76
C VAL A 227 -18.71 -4.15 -19.20
N VAL A 228 -19.76 -4.88 -18.87
CA VAL A 228 -21.06 -4.33 -18.48
C VAL A 228 -20.97 -3.46 -17.24
N SER A 229 -20.12 -3.83 -16.28
CA SER A 229 -20.02 -3.16 -14.96
C SER A 229 -19.70 -1.67 -15.03
N ILE A 230 -18.96 -1.23 -16.06
CA ILE A 230 -18.54 0.17 -16.24
C ILE A 230 -19.38 0.95 -17.25
N ASN A 231 -20.38 0.34 -17.86
CA ASN A 231 -21.23 0.90 -18.91
C ASN A 231 -22.67 1.11 -18.40
N ALA A 232 -22.80 1.68 -17.23
CA ALA A 232 -24.11 1.97 -16.66
C ALA A 232 -24.68 3.30 -17.21
N SER A 233 -25.94 3.29 -17.64
CA SER A 233 -26.69 4.53 -17.93
C SER A 233 -27.20 5.11 -16.63
N GLY A 234 -26.45 6.08 -16.05
CA GLY A 234 -26.74 6.61 -14.72
C GLY A 234 -26.39 5.61 -13.61
N GLY A 235 -25.29 5.72 -13.00
CA GLY A 235 -24.80 4.85 -11.94
C GLY A 235 -24.21 5.66 -10.80
N ILE A 236 -23.25 5.06 -10.10
CA ILE A 236 -22.49 5.76 -9.09
C ILE A 236 -21.63 6.82 -9.78
N LEU A 237 -21.91 8.09 -9.49
CA LEU A 237 -21.08 9.21 -9.95
C LEU A 237 -19.85 9.30 -9.05
N LEU A 238 -18.71 8.81 -9.52
CA LEU A 238 -17.47 8.72 -8.72
C LEU A 238 -17.07 10.04 -8.08
N LYS A 239 -17.28 11.19 -8.78
CA LYS A 239 -16.95 12.50 -8.25
C LYS A 239 -17.75 12.83 -6.99
N ASP A 240 -19.05 12.62 -7.01
CA ASP A 240 -19.92 12.91 -5.88
C ASP A 240 -19.66 12.00 -4.68
N VAL A 241 -19.36 10.73 -4.97
CA VAL A 241 -19.07 9.74 -3.92
C VAL A 241 -17.71 9.98 -3.26
N ILE A 242 -16.67 10.34 -4.03
CA ILE A 242 -15.31 10.58 -3.49
C ILE A 242 -15.29 11.84 -2.61
N ASP A 243 -16.09 12.85 -2.92
CA ASP A 243 -16.20 14.07 -2.10
C ASP A 243 -17.06 13.88 -0.84
N GLN A 244 -17.83 12.79 -0.77
CA GLN A 244 -18.54 12.35 0.43
C GLN A 244 -17.70 11.24 1.09
N ILE A 245 -17.47 11.29 2.37
CA ILE A 245 -16.72 10.22 3.05
C ILE A 245 -17.40 8.87 2.81
N CYS A 246 -16.70 7.96 2.09
CA CYS A 246 -17.22 6.65 1.73
C CYS A 246 -16.11 5.61 1.62
N VAL A 247 -16.49 4.35 1.44
CA VAL A 247 -15.58 3.27 1.09
C VAL A 247 -15.97 2.68 -0.25
N ILE A 248 -15.02 2.59 -1.16
CA ILE A 248 -15.17 1.94 -2.47
C ILE A 248 -14.21 0.75 -2.54
N TYR A 249 -14.76 -0.44 -2.65
CA TYR A 249 -13.96 -1.67 -2.86
C TYR A 249 -14.11 -2.09 -4.32
N VAL A 250 -13.01 -2.08 -5.06
CA VAL A 250 -12.97 -2.48 -6.47
C VAL A 250 -12.39 -3.88 -6.55
N ALA A 251 -13.25 -4.86 -6.77
CA ALA A 251 -12.85 -6.24 -7.05
C ALA A 251 -12.54 -6.36 -8.56
N GLY A 252 -11.28 -6.65 -8.85
CA GLY A 252 -10.76 -6.78 -10.19
C GLY A 252 -10.48 -8.22 -10.60
N ASP A 253 -9.75 -8.33 -11.70
CA ASP A 253 -9.23 -9.58 -12.23
C ASP A 253 -7.85 -9.31 -12.83
N TRP A 254 -6.90 -10.15 -12.51
CA TRP A 254 -5.54 -10.05 -13.03
C TRP A 254 -5.35 -10.87 -14.33
N GLU A 255 -6.26 -11.80 -14.64
CA GLU A 255 -6.17 -12.69 -15.81
C GLU A 255 -6.69 -12.03 -17.08
N ASP A 256 -7.73 -11.19 -16.97
CA ASP A 256 -8.31 -10.52 -18.13
C ASP A 256 -7.66 -9.13 -18.35
N PRO A 257 -6.96 -8.93 -19.49
CA PRO A 257 -6.35 -7.64 -19.83
C PRO A 257 -7.34 -6.46 -19.82
N LYS A 258 -8.60 -6.68 -20.21
CA LYS A 258 -9.65 -5.65 -20.19
C LYS A 258 -9.89 -5.14 -18.77
N HIS A 259 -9.94 -6.04 -17.80
CA HIS A 259 -10.14 -5.69 -16.39
C HIS A 259 -8.93 -4.95 -15.81
N ILE A 260 -7.71 -5.28 -16.24
CA ILE A 260 -6.51 -4.53 -15.85
C ILE A 260 -6.56 -3.09 -16.38
N ILE A 261 -6.93 -2.90 -17.63
CA ILE A 261 -7.11 -1.58 -18.27
C ILE A 261 -8.14 -0.76 -17.48
N ILE A 262 -9.29 -1.36 -17.17
CA ILE A 262 -10.38 -0.70 -16.45
C ILE A 262 -9.94 -0.27 -15.04
N GLN A 263 -9.23 -1.12 -14.32
CA GLN A 263 -8.70 -0.76 -12.99
C GLN A 263 -7.75 0.44 -13.08
N ARG A 264 -6.87 0.48 -14.07
CA ARG A 264 -5.97 1.63 -14.33
C ARG A 264 -6.74 2.88 -14.70
N MET A 265 -7.78 2.76 -15.52
CA MET A 265 -8.65 3.89 -15.87
C MET A 265 -9.43 4.40 -14.66
N LEU A 266 -9.96 3.53 -13.81
CA LEU A 266 -10.61 3.91 -12.56
C LEU A 266 -9.64 4.65 -11.62
N LEU A 267 -8.43 4.14 -11.45
CA LEU A 267 -7.40 4.82 -10.66
C LEU A 267 -7.06 6.19 -11.24
N ALA A 268 -6.88 6.28 -12.57
CA ALA A 268 -6.64 7.55 -13.26
C ALA A 268 -7.78 8.53 -13.05
N ARG A 269 -9.04 8.07 -13.09
CA ARG A 269 -10.22 8.90 -12.83
C ARG A 269 -10.25 9.43 -11.40
N ILE A 270 -9.92 8.60 -10.40
CA ILE A 270 -9.83 9.03 -9.00
C ILE A 270 -8.75 10.11 -8.84
N VAL A 271 -7.59 9.91 -9.45
CA VAL A 271 -6.51 10.91 -9.45
C VAL A 271 -6.97 12.22 -10.08
N GLN A 272 -7.67 12.20 -11.20
CA GLN A 272 -8.21 13.39 -11.85
C GLN A 272 -9.17 14.14 -10.93
N ILE A 273 -10.13 13.42 -10.31
CA ILE A 273 -11.13 14.04 -9.40
C ILE A 273 -10.44 14.75 -8.23
N VAL A 274 -9.46 14.09 -7.60
CA VAL A 274 -8.75 14.66 -6.46
C VAL A 274 -7.84 15.82 -6.88
N SER A 275 -7.22 15.74 -8.06
CA SER A 275 -6.33 16.79 -8.58
C SER A 275 -7.05 18.13 -8.82
N GLU A 276 -8.36 18.11 -9.09
CA GLU A 276 -9.16 19.31 -9.31
C GLU A 276 -9.52 20.06 -8.02
N ARG A 277 -9.25 19.48 -6.86
CA ARG A 277 -9.59 20.11 -5.58
C ARG A 277 -8.85 21.42 -5.37
N ASP A 278 -9.61 22.43 -4.94
CA ASP A 278 -9.04 23.73 -4.54
C ASP A 278 -8.68 23.69 -3.04
N ASN A 279 -7.40 23.64 -2.74
CA ASN A 279 -6.89 23.59 -1.38
C ASN A 279 -6.83 24.99 -0.70
N THR A 280 -7.18 26.05 -1.43
CA THR A 280 -7.13 27.42 -0.89
C THR A 280 -8.38 27.76 -0.07
N VAL A 281 -9.47 27.00 -0.26
CA VAL A 281 -10.78 27.29 0.35
C VAL A 281 -10.99 26.48 1.62
N ASP A 282 -10.62 25.19 1.62
CA ASP A 282 -10.86 24.27 2.74
C ASP A 282 -9.72 23.25 2.92
N THR A 283 -9.57 22.71 4.13
CA THR A 283 -8.69 21.56 4.36
C THR A 283 -9.25 20.38 3.57
N PRO A 284 -8.54 19.80 2.62
CA PRO A 284 -9.06 18.75 1.76
C PRO A 284 -9.41 17.50 2.58
N LYS A 285 -10.58 16.92 2.32
CA LYS A 285 -10.95 15.63 2.89
C LYS A 285 -9.94 14.57 2.42
N GLN A 286 -9.44 13.80 3.36
CA GLN A 286 -8.42 12.79 3.06
C GLN A 286 -9.01 11.65 2.24
N VAL A 287 -8.24 11.19 1.26
CA VAL A 287 -8.53 10.02 0.43
C VAL A 287 -7.37 9.03 0.57
N CYS A 288 -7.69 7.86 1.05
CA CYS A 288 -6.76 6.74 1.17
C CYS A 288 -6.99 5.77 0.00
N VAL A 289 -6.02 5.61 -0.87
CA VAL A 289 -6.08 4.64 -1.97
C VAL A 289 -5.14 3.48 -1.67
N ILE A 290 -5.69 2.28 -1.60
CA ILE A 290 -4.97 1.04 -1.29
C ILE A 290 -4.88 0.20 -2.56
N LEU A 291 -3.66 -0.14 -2.97
CA LEU A 291 -3.38 -1.00 -4.11
C LEU A 291 -2.81 -2.34 -3.59
N ASP A 292 -3.67 -3.37 -3.53
CA ASP A 292 -3.24 -4.72 -3.16
C ASP A 292 -2.68 -5.47 -4.37
N GLU A 293 -1.51 -5.23 -4.72
CA GLU A 293 -0.68 -5.64 -5.85
C GLU A 293 -0.47 -4.50 -6.86
N LEU A 294 0.55 -3.70 -6.57
CA LEU A 294 0.88 -2.50 -7.34
C LEU A 294 1.16 -2.77 -8.81
N SER A 295 1.75 -3.93 -9.15
CA SER A 295 2.16 -4.28 -10.51
C SER A 295 1.03 -4.15 -11.54
N PHE A 296 -0.23 -4.42 -11.16
CA PHE A 296 -1.38 -4.29 -12.07
C PHE A 296 -1.87 -2.85 -12.26
N GLN A 297 -1.45 -1.93 -11.39
CA GLN A 297 -1.92 -0.53 -11.39
C GLN A 297 -0.88 0.45 -11.94
N ILE A 298 0.30 -0.02 -12.31
CA ILE A 298 1.38 0.85 -12.80
C ILE A 298 0.95 1.51 -14.10
N SER A 299 0.98 2.85 -14.08
CA SER A 299 0.70 3.71 -15.22
C SER A 299 1.42 5.04 -15.05
N LYS A 300 1.60 5.78 -16.15
CA LYS A 300 2.28 7.07 -16.12
C LYS A 300 1.56 8.06 -15.19
N ILE A 301 0.23 8.14 -15.28
CA ILE A 301 -0.56 9.05 -14.43
C ILE A 301 -0.41 8.73 -12.94
N PHE A 302 -0.35 7.43 -12.59
CA PHE A 302 -0.09 7.01 -11.22
C PHE A 302 1.31 7.43 -10.75
N GLY A 303 2.35 7.19 -11.57
CA GLY A 303 3.72 7.57 -11.26
C GLY A 303 3.91 9.08 -11.08
N ASP A 304 3.19 9.90 -11.87
CA ASP A 304 3.22 11.36 -11.74
C ASP A 304 2.39 11.83 -10.53
N ALA A 305 1.21 11.22 -10.30
CA ALA A 305 0.38 11.52 -9.14
C ALA A 305 1.13 11.27 -7.82
N LEU A 306 1.91 10.22 -7.73
CA LEU A 306 2.68 9.86 -6.53
C LEU A 306 3.59 11.00 -6.04
N LYS A 307 4.04 11.87 -6.96
CA LYS A 307 4.93 13.01 -6.64
C LYS A 307 4.18 14.21 -6.05
N VAL A 308 2.91 14.42 -6.41
CA VAL A 308 2.23 15.71 -6.18
C VAL A 308 0.86 15.61 -5.49
N ILE A 309 0.19 14.45 -5.57
CA ILE A 309 -1.23 14.35 -5.19
C ILE A 309 -1.49 14.47 -3.68
N ARG A 310 -0.47 14.27 -2.87
CA ARG A 310 -0.59 14.32 -1.41
C ARG A 310 -1.06 15.70 -0.92
N ASP A 311 -0.64 16.76 -1.58
CA ASP A 311 -1.05 18.12 -1.26
C ASP A 311 -2.55 18.36 -1.52
N LYS A 312 -3.17 17.52 -2.36
CA LYS A 312 -4.60 17.50 -2.63
C LYS A 312 -5.39 16.59 -1.67
N GLY A 313 -4.72 16.02 -0.67
CA GLY A 313 -5.32 15.17 0.34
C GLY A 313 -5.45 13.70 -0.04
N LEU A 314 -4.77 13.20 -1.08
CA LEU A 314 -4.73 11.79 -1.40
C LEU A 314 -3.39 11.17 -1.01
N HIS A 315 -3.47 10.05 -0.29
CA HIS A 315 -2.30 9.22 -0.04
C HIS A 315 -2.51 7.79 -0.51
N PHE A 316 -1.41 7.14 -0.88
CA PHE A 316 -1.40 5.77 -1.37
C PHE A 316 -0.84 4.80 -0.33
N ILE A 317 -1.40 3.61 -0.25
CA ILE A 317 -0.82 2.44 0.40
C ILE A 317 -0.59 1.39 -0.68
N LEU A 318 0.67 1.12 -0.96
CA LEU A 318 1.12 0.33 -2.10
C LEU A 318 1.66 -1.01 -1.62
N ALA A 319 1.04 -2.12 -2.01
CA ALA A 319 1.55 -3.45 -1.72
C ALA A 319 2.16 -4.09 -2.97
N HIS A 320 3.32 -4.71 -2.81
CA HIS A 320 4.01 -5.50 -3.84
C HIS A 320 4.87 -6.58 -3.19
N GLN A 321 5.45 -7.50 -3.96
CA GLN A 321 6.18 -8.63 -3.40
C GLN A 321 7.68 -8.37 -3.26
N SER A 322 8.29 -7.72 -4.27
CA SER A 322 9.72 -7.45 -4.32
C SER A 322 10.02 -6.08 -4.91
N VAL A 323 11.25 -5.61 -4.71
CA VAL A 323 11.73 -4.38 -5.35
C VAL A 323 11.72 -4.51 -6.88
N LYS A 324 11.89 -5.73 -7.41
CA LYS A 324 11.84 -6.02 -8.85
C LYS A 324 10.48 -5.76 -9.47
N ASP A 325 9.40 -5.93 -8.73
CA ASP A 325 8.05 -5.67 -9.24
C ASP A 325 7.88 -4.22 -9.68
N LEU A 326 8.65 -3.31 -9.08
CA LEU A 326 8.65 -1.89 -9.44
C LEU A 326 9.34 -1.62 -10.79
N THR A 327 10.10 -2.56 -11.31
CA THR A 327 10.74 -2.45 -12.63
C THR A 327 9.94 -3.11 -13.73
N ASN A 328 8.85 -3.81 -13.39
CA ASN A 328 7.93 -4.39 -14.36
C ASN A 328 6.87 -3.35 -14.75
N VAL A 329 7.29 -2.39 -15.56
CA VAL A 329 6.45 -1.27 -15.99
C VAL A 329 5.99 -1.44 -17.43
N PRO A 330 4.90 -0.77 -17.85
CA PRO A 330 4.53 -0.69 -19.26
C PRO A 330 5.65 -0.10 -20.13
N ASP A 331 5.71 -0.51 -21.40
CA ASP A 331 6.76 -0.14 -22.35
C ASP A 331 6.95 1.38 -22.57
N ASN A 332 5.94 2.17 -22.24
CA ASN A 332 5.98 3.63 -22.33
C ASN A 332 6.56 4.32 -21.07
N MET A 333 7.12 3.55 -20.14
CA MET A 333 7.65 4.07 -18.87
C MET A 333 9.10 3.62 -18.68
N ASP A 334 9.89 4.48 -18.06
CA ASP A 334 11.23 4.14 -17.59
C ASP A 334 11.13 3.39 -16.26
N ALA A 335 11.56 2.13 -16.25
CA ALA A 335 11.48 1.26 -15.10
C ALA A 335 12.28 1.76 -13.89
N GLN A 336 13.49 2.26 -14.14
CA GLN A 336 14.36 2.75 -13.07
C GLN A 336 13.84 4.07 -12.48
N ALA A 337 13.35 4.97 -13.35
CA ALA A 337 12.74 6.22 -12.92
C ALA A 337 11.46 5.97 -12.10
N PHE A 338 10.64 5.00 -12.50
CA PHE A 338 9.43 4.63 -11.74
C PHE A 338 9.77 4.02 -10.38
N ALA A 339 10.66 3.02 -10.33
CA ALA A 339 11.10 2.41 -9.08
C ALA A 339 11.71 3.45 -8.13
N GLY A 340 12.60 4.31 -8.64
CA GLY A 340 13.16 5.42 -7.88
C GLY A 340 12.10 6.40 -7.36
N SER A 341 11.06 6.69 -8.15
CA SER A 341 9.94 7.54 -7.74
C SER A 341 9.14 6.92 -6.59
N VAL A 342 8.81 5.62 -6.65
CA VAL A 342 8.11 4.92 -5.57
C VAL A 342 8.96 4.93 -4.29
N MET A 343 10.26 4.62 -4.42
CA MET A 343 11.18 4.60 -3.28
C MET A 343 11.32 5.96 -2.60
N ALA A 344 11.37 7.05 -3.37
CA ALA A 344 11.51 8.41 -2.85
C ALA A 344 10.20 8.98 -2.27
N ASN A 345 9.05 8.72 -2.92
CA ASN A 345 7.79 9.32 -2.53
C ASN A 345 6.99 8.50 -1.51
N CYS A 346 7.42 7.28 -1.18
CA CYS A 346 6.88 6.50 -0.08
C CYS A 346 7.86 6.48 1.11
N PRO A 347 7.92 7.55 1.90
CA PRO A 347 8.88 7.64 3.01
C PRO A 347 8.58 6.63 4.13
N LEU A 348 7.33 6.23 4.28
CA LEU A 348 6.92 5.20 5.22
C LEU A 348 6.92 3.84 4.51
N LYS A 349 7.73 2.91 5.01
CA LYS A 349 7.86 1.57 4.43
C LYS A 349 7.64 0.52 5.50
N PHE A 350 6.92 -0.53 5.14
CA PHE A 350 6.80 -1.74 5.97
C PHE A 350 7.19 -2.95 5.13
N THR A 351 8.16 -3.71 5.58
CA THR A 351 8.58 -4.90 4.87
C THR A 351 8.43 -6.14 5.73
N TYR A 352 7.77 -7.14 5.19
CA TYR A 352 7.74 -8.49 5.70
C TYR A 352 8.96 -9.27 5.23
N ARG A 353 8.98 -10.57 5.42
CA ARG A 353 10.02 -11.44 4.89
C ARG A 353 10.24 -11.17 3.40
N ALA A 354 11.47 -10.87 3.03
CA ALA A 354 11.85 -10.66 1.64
C ALA A 354 11.81 -11.98 0.84
N VAL A 355 11.40 -11.90 -0.43
CA VAL A 355 11.33 -13.05 -1.35
C VAL A 355 12.67 -13.36 -1.99
N ASP A 356 13.57 -12.37 -2.08
CA ASP A 356 14.85 -12.45 -2.76
C ASP A 356 15.92 -11.61 -2.05
N ASN A 357 17.17 -11.91 -2.40
CA ASN A 357 18.33 -11.24 -1.78
C ASN A 357 18.41 -9.74 -2.12
N GLU A 358 17.97 -9.31 -3.30
CA GLU A 358 18.03 -7.91 -3.70
C GLU A 358 17.09 -7.07 -2.85
N THR A 359 15.85 -7.54 -2.65
CA THR A 359 14.88 -6.92 -1.75
C THR A 359 15.39 -6.92 -0.31
N ALA A 360 15.94 -8.05 0.16
CA ALA A 360 16.51 -8.16 1.50
C ALA A 360 17.68 -7.19 1.71
N GLN A 361 18.59 -7.10 0.74
CA GLN A 361 19.74 -6.19 0.79
C GLN A 361 19.29 -4.74 0.80
N TYR A 362 18.34 -4.36 -0.08
CA TYR A 362 17.80 -3.00 -0.14
C TYR A 362 17.29 -2.53 1.23
N PHE A 363 16.44 -3.33 1.90
CA PHE A 363 15.89 -2.95 3.20
C PHE A 363 16.90 -3.06 4.33
N SER A 364 17.84 -3.99 4.24
CA SER A 364 18.95 -4.07 5.18
C SER A 364 19.80 -2.80 5.15
N ASP A 365 20.20 -2.35 3.97
CA ASP A 365 20.98 -1.12 3.80
C ASP A 365 20.16 0.13 4.22
N PHE A 366 18.86 0.14 3.92
CA PHE A 366 17.96 1.21 4.30
C PHE A 366 17.74 1.32 5.83
N SER A 367 18.04 0.26 6.60
CA SER A 367 17.92 0.26 8.06
C SER A 367 18.95 1.13 8.77
N GLY A 368 20.01 1.52 8.08
CA GLY A 368 21.16 2.20 8.66
C GLY A 368 22.11 1.26 9.40
N THR A 369 23.23 1.78 9.88
CA THR A 369 24.28 1.01 10.54
C THR A 369 24.35 1.25 12.04
N VAL A 370 24.81 0.25 12.77
CA VAL A 370 25.14 0.32 14.21
C VAL A 370 26.52 -0.22 14.43
N LEU A 371 27.23 0.32 15.43
CA LEU A 371 28.48 -0.22 15.88
C LEU A 371 28.20 -1.40 16.81
N VAL A 372 28.77 -2.54 16.48
CA VAL A 372 28.71 -3.76 17.31
C VAL A 372 30.12 -4.18 17.71
N ASP A 373 30.26 -4.71 18.92
CA ASP A 373 31.51 -5.26 19.37
C ASP A 373 31.68 -6.67 18.84
N ASP A 374 32.71 -6.87 18.00
CA ASP A 374 33.09 -8.18 17.48
C ASP A 374 34.20 -8.75 18.37
N GLU A 375 33.93 -9.91 18.99
CA GLU A 375 34.89 -10.59 19.85
C GLU A 375 35.69 -11.62 19.06
N SER A 376 36.96 -11.40 18.89
CA SER A 376 37.88 -12.44 18.41
C SER A 376 38.66 -13.05 19.57
N ARG A 377 38.69 -14.36 19.60
CA ARG A 377 39.51 -15.15 20.53
C ARG A 377 40.57 -15.87 19.76
N SER A 378 41.80 -15.73 20.18
CA SER A 378 42.90 -16.54 19.63
C SER A 378 42.80 -17.96 20.16
N ILE A 379 42.78 -18.93 19.28
CA ILE A 379 42.83 -20.38 19.61
C ILE A 379 44.24 -20.88 19.28
N GLU A 380 44.95 -21.35 20.27
CA GLU A 380 46.24 -21.99 20.09
C GLU A 380 46.03 -23.51 19.97
N GLN A 381 46.38 -24.06 18.80
CA GLN A 381 46.37 -25.50 18.61
C GLN A 381 47.61 -26.09 19.28
N THR A 382 47.41 -26.80 20.35
CA THR A 382 48.49 -27.58 20.97
C THR A 382 48.65 -28.94 20.29
N LEU A 383 49.87 -29.44 20.23
CA LEU A 383 50.23 -30.76 19.67
C LEU A 383 49.47 -31.97 20.28
N SER A 384 48.68 -31.74 21.32
CA SER A 384 47.90 -32.74 22.04
C SER A 384 46.42 -32.82 21.64
N LEU A 385 46.01 -32.27 20.46
CA LEU A 385 44.63 -32.30 19.95
C LEU A 385 43.58 -31.60 20.86
N THR A 386 43.99 -30.78 21.81
CA THR A 386 43.10 -29.97 22.63
C THR A 386 43.33 -28.51 22.31
N ASP A 387 42.28 -27.85 21.82
CA ASP A 387 42.26 -26.40 21.58
C ASP A 387 42.31 -25.67 22.93
N ARG A 388 43.33 -24.84 23.13
CA ARG A 388 43.41 -23.95 24.29
C ARG A 388 42.94 -22.57 23.88
N ILE A 389 41.82 -22.13 24.46
CA ILE A 389 41.33 -20.76 24.30
C ILE A 389 42.21 -19.85 25.15
N LEU A 390 42.97 -18.97 24.52
CA LEU A 390 43.76 -17.97 25.24
C LEU A 390 42.86 -16.97 25.94
N PRO A 391 43.22 -16.50 27.16
CA PRO A 391 42.40 -15.54 27.92
C PRO A 391 42.38 -14.15 27.31
N GLU A 392 43.20 -13.86 26.32
CA GLU A 392 43.23 -12.56 25.64
C GLU A 392 42.05 -12.44 24.68
N LYS A 393 41.20 -11.47 24.98
CA LYS A 393 40.00 -11.12 24.24
C LYS A 393 40.28 -9.84 23.47
N GLN A 394 40.30 -9.89 22.16
CA GLN A 394 40.32 -8.68 21.34
C GLN A 394 38.91 -8.29 21.00
N ILE A 395 38.52 -7.08 21.38
CA ILE A 395 37.24 -6.49 21.04
C ILE A 395 37.51 -5.49 19.93
N ARG A 396 36.87 -5.69 18.77
CA ARG A 396 36.93 -4.79 17.64
C ARG A 396 35.54 -4.28 17.38
N GLN A 397 35.37 -2.96 17.23
CA GLN A 397 34.11 -2.38 16.78
C GLN A 397 33.99 -2.52 15.27
N THR A 398 32.85 -3.07 14.84
CA THR A 398 32.51 -3.26 13.44
C THR A 398 31.15 -2.63 13.18
N GLU A 399 31.00 -1.93 12.05
CA GLU A 399 29.69 -1.47 11.60
C GLU A 399 28.90 -2.61 10.99
N ARG A 400 27.65 -2.74 11.39
CA ARG A 400 26.68 -3.68 10.80
C ARG A 400 25.34 -3.00 10.59
N ASN A 401 24.58 -3.47 9.60
CA ASN A 401 23.23 -2.98 9.40
C ASN A 401 22.37 -3.27 10.62
N LEU A 402 21.53 -2.31 11.03
CA LEU A 402 20.63 -2.44 12.19
C LEU A 402 19.70 -3.65 12.03
N ILE A 403 19.15 -3.82 10.83
CA ILE A 403 18.39 -5.01 10.41
C ILE A 403 19.23 -5.70 9.34
N ASP A 404 19.81 -6.83 9.67
CA ASP A 404 20.71 -7.52 8.74
C ASP A 404 19.95 -8.30 7.63
N LEU A 405 20.67 -8.67 6.59
CA LEU A 405 20.16 -9.43 5.45
C LEU A 405 19.45 -10.73 5.89
N ASN A 406 20.06 -11.48 6.82
CA ASN A 406 19.51 -12.75 7.26
C ASN A 406 18.20 -12.56 8.02
N MET A 407 18.11 -11.49 8.81
CA MET A 407 16.85 -11.13 9.47
C MET A 407 15.74 -10.86 8.46
N MET A 408 16.02 -10.08 7.40
CA MET A 408 15.05 -9.80 6.34
C MET A 408 14.58 -11.07 5.62
N LEU A 409 15.44 -12.06 5.44
CA LEU A 409 15.12 -13.35 4.80
C LEU A 409 14.42 -14.35 5.72
N THR A 410 14.41 -14.12 7.04
CA THR A 410 13.94 -15.12 8.02
C THR A 410 12.82 -14.61 8.94
N LEU A 411 12.30 -13.41 8.71
CA LEU A 411 11.17 -12.87 9.49
C LEU A 411 10.00 -13.86 9.52
N PRO A 412 9.40 -14.11 10.68
CA PRO A 412 8.25 -15.00 10.78
C PRO A 412 6.98 -14.35 10.20
N PRO A 413 5.95 -15.14 9.82
CA PRO A 413 4.68 -14.62 9.33
C PRO A 413 4.05 -13.60 10.29
N GLY A 414 3.45 -12.55 9.73
CA GLY A 414 2.82 -11.47 10.49
C GLY A 414 3.81 -10.53 11.19
N THR A 415 5.10 -10.71 10.98
CA THR A 415 6.15 -9.85 11.54
C THR A 415 6.89 -9.17 10.40
N GLY A 416 7.18 -7.90 10.57
CA GLY A 416 7.92 -7.11 9.60
C GLY A 416 8.72 -6.00 10.27
N VAL A 417 9.28 -5.14 9.44
CA VAL A 417 10.06 -3.98 9.88
C VAL A 417 9.43 -2.71 9.35
N LEU A 418 9.17 -1.76 10.24
CA LEU A 418 8.69 -0.41 9.92
C LEU A 418 9.88 0.54 9.77
N PHE A 419 9.94 1.25 8.64
CA PHE A 419 10.91 2.29 8.32
C PHE A 419 10.21 3.63 8.11
N GLY A 420 10.93 4.71 8.32
CA GLY A 420 10.43 6.07 8.11
C GLY A 420 9.72 6.69 9.32
N ASN A 421 9.73 5.99 10.47
CA ASN A 421 9.23 6.45 11.76
C ASN A 421 10.37 6.57 12.79
N GLY A 422 11.47 7.19 12.40
CA GLY A 422 12.71 7.21 13.18
C GLY A 422 13.58 5.98 12.88
N ILE A 423 14.12 5.33 13.93
CA ILE A 423 14.91 4.11 13.78
C ILE A 423 14.02 2.96 13.33
N ALA A 424 14.52 2.12 12.43
CA ALA A 424 13.79 0.93 11.96
C ALA A 424 13.36 0.04 13.13
N GLN A 425 12.08 -0.36 13.12
CA GLN A 425 11.45 -1.08 14.23
C GLN A 425 10.83 -2.38 13.75
N ILE A 426 11.18 -3.49 14.43
CA ILE A 426 10.51 -4.78 14.21
C ILE A 426 9.12 -4.71 14.82
N SER A 427 8.12 -5.10 14.05
CA SER A 427 6.72 -5.07 14.45
C SER A 427 6.00 -6.37 14.15
N LYS A 428 5.18 -6.81 15.09
CA LYS A 428 4.16 -7.84 14.91
C LYS A 428 2.82 -7.20 14.63
N ILE A 429 2.24 -7.52 13.48
CA ILE A 429 0.94 -6.98 13.10
C ILE A 429 -0.19 -7.72 13.81
N CYS A 430 -1.15 -6.95 14.30
CA CYS A 430 -2.35 -7.47 14.97
C CYS A 430 -3.48 -7.61 13.94
N PRO A 431 -3.97 -8.82 13.62
CA PRO A 431 -5.07 -9.02 12.68
C PRO A 431 -6.41 -8.56 13.27
N ILE A 432 -7.32 -8.16 12.40
CA ILE A 432 -8.70 -7.83 12.74
C ILE A 432 -9.56 -9.07 12.51
N GLN A 433 -10.28 -9.52 13.49
CA GLN A 433 -11.24 -10.63 13.35
C GLN A 433 -12.58 -10.13 12.86
N VAL A 434 -13.09 -10.74 11.80
CA VAL A 434 -14.42 -10.44 11.25
C VAL A 434 -15.15 -11.72 10.86
N LYS A 435 -16.46 -11.67 10.98
CA LYS A 435 -17.31 -12.71 10.39
C LYS A 435 -17.48 -12.45 8.91
N LYS A 436 -17.36 -13.48 8.10
CA LYS A 436 -17.62 -13.39 6.65
C LYS A 436 -19.12 -13.25 6.42
N THR A 437 -19.51 -12.25 5.63
CA THR A 437 -20.90 -11.98 5.25
C THR A 437 -21.01 -11.79 3.73
N ALA A 438 -22.12 -12.22 3.15
CA ALA A 438 -22.38 -11.97 1.73
C ALA A 438 -22.55 -10.49 1.41
N GLU A 439 -23.00 -9.69 2.39
CA GLU A 439 -23.23 -8.25 2.26
C GLU A 439 -21.97 -7.49 1.88
N ALA A 440 -20.79 -7.92 2.37
CA ALA A 440 -19.51 -7.29 2.05
C ALA A 440 -19.13 -7.38 0.57
N LYS A 441 -19.75 -8.27 -0.20
CA LYS A 441 -19.53 -8.48 -1.63
C LYS A 441 -20.78 -8.24 -2.47
N THR A 442 -21.79 -7.61 -1.91
CA THR A 442 -23.03 -7.34 -2.64
C THR A 442 -22.85 -6.14 -3.54
N VAL A 443 -22.97 -6.39 -4.84
CA VAL A 443 -23.04 -5.33 -5.84
C VAL A 443 -24.39 -4.64 -5.71
N LYS A 444 -24.40 -3.36 -5.36
CA LYS A 444 -25.59 -2.53 -5.35
C LYS A 444 -25.70 -1.80 -6.68
N GLY A 445 -26.75 -2.12 -7.46
CA GLY A 445 -27.08 -1.32 -8.64
C GLY A 445 -27.68 0.03 -8.22
N PHE A 446 -27.31 1.09 -8.87
CA PHE A 446 -27.95 2.41 -9.01
C PHE A 446 -28.64 3.11 -7.81
N GLU A 447 -28.51 2.69 -6.59
CA GLU A 447 -28.96 3.54 -5.47
C GLU A 447 -27.98 4.70 -5.31
N GLN A 448 -28.47 5.93 -5.53
CA GLN A 448 -27.72 7.13 -5.15
C GLN A 448 -27.41 7.04 -3.66
N PRO A 449 -26.18 7.34 -3.23
CA PRO A 449 -25.84 7.32 -1.82
C PRO A 449 -26.77 8.31 -1.09
N SER A 450 -27.46 7.83 -0.08
CA SER A 450 -28.12 8.73 0.85
C SER A 450 -27.05 9.62 1.46
N ILE A 451 -27.24 10.93 1.38
CA ILE A 451 -26.34 11.92 1.99
C ILE A 451 -26.43 11.66 3.50
N TYR A 452 -25.43 10.97 4.04
CA TYR A 452 -25.27 10.89 5.49
C TYR A 452 -24.81 12.27 5.95
N GLU A 453 -25.68 12.98 6.67
CA GLU A 453 -25.30 14.21 7.36
C GLU A 453 -24.01 13.93 8.17
N ASN A 454 -23.02 14.79 7.99
CA ASN A 454 -21.75 14.76 8.69
C ASN A 454 -21.95 15.06 10.18
N SER A 455 -22.59 14.15 10.92
CA SER A 455 -22.55 14.22 12.37
C SER A 455 -21.14 13.80 12.79
N GLU A 456 -20.44 14.70 13.44
CA GLU A 456 -19.21 14.40 14.18
C GLU A 456 -19.51 13.31 15.20
N LEU A 457 -19.31 12.05 14.80
CA LEU A 457 -19.33 10.94 15.74
C LEU A 457 -18.12 11.11 16.67
N SER A 458 -18.39 11.40 17.93
CA SER A 458 -17.33 11.35 18.96
C SER A 458 -16.71 9.96 18.98
N ALA A 459 -15.42 9.86 19.26
CA ALA A 459 -14.70 8.58 19.33
C ALA A 459 -15.42 7.57 20.27
N SER A 460 -16.12 8.03 21.30
CA SER A 460 -16.91 7.23 22.22
C SER A 460 -18.07 6.47 21.55
N LEU A 461 -18.78 7.09 20.61
CA LEU A 461 -19.87 6.45 19.87
C LEU A 461 -19.40 5.38 18.88
N VAL A 462 -18.15 5.53 18.36
CA VAL A 462 -17.53 4.53 17.50
C VAL A 462 -17.26 3.24 18.28
N PHE A 463 -16.87 3.35 19.55
CA PHE A 463 -16.53 2.19 20.37
C PHE A 463 -17.75 1.43 20.91
N GLU A 464 -18.89 2.09 21.14
CA GLU A 464 -20.13 1.40 21.53
C GLU A 464 -20.63 0.40 20.50
N LYS A 465 -20.30 0.57 19.21
CA LYS A 465 -20.71 -0.31 18.12
C LYS A 465 -19.76 -1.48 17.86
N LEU A 466 -18.64 -1.55 18.59
CA LEU A 466 -17.64 -2.61 18.46
C LEU A 466 -17.81 -3.74 19.50
N GLY A 467 -18.68 -3.54 20.49
CA GLY A 467 -18.99 -4.49 21.54
C GLY A 467 -19.81 -5.72 21.11
#